data_7297941ae2ddc429c477a1c0ef585f78
#
_entry.id   7297941ae2ddc429c477a1c0ef585f78
#
_cell.length_a   1.000
_cell.length_b   1.000
_cell.length_c   1.000
_cell.angle_alpha   90.00
_cell.angle_beta   90.00
_cell.angle_gamma   90.00
#
_symmetry.space_group_name_H-M   'P 1'
#
loop_
_entity.id
_entity.type
_entity.pdbx_description
1 polymer ?
#
loop_
_entity_poly.entity_id
_entity_poly.type
_entity_poly.pdbx_seq_one_letter_code
_entity_poly.pdbx_strand_id
1 'polypeptide(L)'
;HEILHKKQLETFAKRFGDDIKIKHYKNLDECAFDEIFVISNELLDAFSCEVVDGENMLFMDSDLKFHWQRADQNLLALAKKFGIKKGEISTSYAKFATQLASAAKKVRFLSFDYGEFEPKNEFSLRVFKDHQVFSLFEISNLALYFKRSDLTYSLCFKQVKEAFCEAGFKMLKFKKQNEALVCDF
;
A
#
# COMPACT_ATOMS: atom_id res chain seq x y z
N HIS A 1 -8.68 -5.25 -17.25
CA HIS A 1 -9.60 -4.51 -16.36
C HIS A 1 -11.07 -4.75 -16.67
N GLU A 2 -11.52 -4.71 -17.94
CA GLU A 2 -12.92 -4.91 -18.32
C GLU A 2 -13.49 -6.27 -17.90
N ILE A 3 -12.72 -7.33 -18.07
CA ILE A 3 -13.13 -8.70 -17.68
C ILE A 3 -13.37 -8.77 -16.16
N LEU A 4 -12.52 -8.13 -15.38
CA LEU A 4 -12.64 -8.11 -13.92
C LEU A 4 -13.89 -7.32 -13.49
N HIS A 5 -14.14 -6.15 -14.09
CA HIS A 5 -15.33 -5.36 -13.82
C HIS A 5 -16.61 -6.13 -14.13
N LYS A 6 -16.68 -6.79 -15.28
CA LYS A 6 -17.83 -7.62 -15.66
C LYS A 6 -18.07 -8.73 -14.64
N LYS A 7 -17.03 -9.45 -14.26
CA LYS A 7 -17.11 -10.54 -13.28
C LYS A 7 -17.56 -10.05 -11.89
N GLN A 8 -17.11 -8.86 -11.48
CA GLN A 8 -17.55 -8.24 -10.23
C GLN A 8 -19.06 -7.93 -10.29
N LEU A 9 -19.54 -7.26 -11.35
CA LEU A 9 -20.95 -6.93 -11.54
C LEU A 9 -21.82 -8.20 -11.51
N GLU A 10 -21.44 -9.24 -12.25
CA GLU A 10 -22.15 -10.52 -12.29
C GLU A 10 -22.21 -11.18 -10.89
N THR A 11 -21.09 -11.15 -10.15
CA THR A 11 -21.02 -11.73 -8.82
C THR A 11 -21.92 -11.01 -7.84
N PHE A 12 -21.92 -9.68 -7.87
CA PHE A 12 -22.76 -8.87 -6.98
C PHE A 12 -24.24 -8.98 -7.35
N ALA A 13 -24.61 -8.92 -8.64
CA ALA A 13 -25.99 -9.11 -9.08
C ALA A 13 -26.53 -10.48 -8.65
N LYS A 14 -25.72 -11.54 -8.78
CA LYS A 14 -26.10 -12.88 -8.34
C LYS A 14 -26.32 -12.97 -6.83
N ARG A 15 -25.55 -12.22 -6.03
CA ARG A 15 -25.60 -12.30 -4.56
C ARG A 15 -26.62 -11.37 -3.92
N PHE A 16 -26.82 -10.20 -4.48
CA PHE A 16 -27.58 -9.12 -3.86
C PHE A 16 -28.76 -8.62 -4.72
N GLY A 17 -28.93 -9.15 -5.95
CA GLY A 17 -29.98 -8.67 -6.87
C GLY A 17 -29.85 -7.17 -7.16
N ASP A 18 -30.98 -6.48 -7.09
CA ASP A 18 -31.08 -5.03 -7.34
C ASP A 18 -30.94 -4.18 -6.06
N ASP A 19 -30.72 -4.82 -4.89
CA ASP A 19 -30.64 -4.15 -3.60
C ASP A 19 -29.37 -3.28 -3.48
N ILE A 20 -28.34 -3.59 -4.27
CA ILE A 20 -27.05 -2.88 -4.26
C ILE A 20 -26.74 -2.30 -5.65
N LYS A 21 -26.54 -1.00 -5.71
CA LYS A 21 -26.05 -0.32 -6.92
C LYS A 21 -24.54 -0.26 -6.91
N ILE A 22 -23.90 -0.80 -7.95
CA ILE A 22 -22.45 -0.78 -8.12
C ILE A 22 -22.07 0.24 -9.18
N LYS A 23 -21.08 1.06 -8.85
CA LYS A 23 -20.43 1.97 -9.77
C LYS A 23 -18.93 1.81 -9.66
N HIS A 24 -18.25 1.68 -10.80
CA HIS A 24 -16.80 1.65 -10.89
C HIS A 24 -16.25 3.04 -11.16
N TYR A 25 -15.23 3.43 -10.42
CA TYR A 25 -14.45 4.64 -10.62
C TYR A 25 -13.02 4.24 -10.98
N LYS A 26 -12.38 4.97 -11.87
CA LYS A 26 -10.99 4.76 -12.25
C LYS A 26 -10.02 5.46 -11.29
N ASN A 27 -10.45 6.61 -10.80
CA ASN A 27 -9.65 7.45 -9.91
C ASN A 27 -10.50 7.99 -8.77
N LEU A 28 -9.88 8.27 -7.63
CA LEU A 28 -10.55 8.91 -6.50
C LEU A 28 -11.01 10.33 -6.83
N ASP A 29 -10.34 11.02 -7.74
CA ASP A 29 -10.69 12.38 -8.18
C ASP A 29 -12.04 12.45 -8.89
N GLU A 30 -12.58 11.31 -9.35
CA GLU A 30 -13.93 11.20 -9.93
C GLU A 30 -15.01 11.10 -8.84
N CYS A 31 -14.62 10.97 -7.59
CA CYS A 31 -15.53 10.80 -6.46
C CYS A 31 -15.89 12.16 -5.86
N ALA A 32 -17.19 12.40 -5.64
CA ALA A 32 -17.71 13.59 -4.96
C ALA A 32 -18.91 13.19 -4.12
N PHE A 33 -18.66 12.79 -2.88
CA PHE A 33 -19.70 12.30 -1.98
C PHE A 33 -19.83 13.19 -0.74
N ASP A 34 -20.96 13.12 -0.05
CA ASP A 34 -21.10 13.73 1.27
C ASP A 34 -20.39 12.90 2.35
N GLU A 35 -20.61 11.60 2.35
CA GLU A 35 -19.95 10.67 3.28
C GLU A 35 -19.59 9.37 2.55
N ILE A 36 -18.39 8.83 2.82
CA ILE A 36 -17.96 7.52 2.34
C ILE A 36 -17.30 6.70 3.46
N PHE A 37 -17.50 5.40 3.38
CA PHE A 37 -16.72 4.41 4.11
C PHE A 37 -15.91 3.59 3.12
N VAL A 38 -14.59 3.65 3.23
CA VAL A 38 -13.65 2.98 2.34
C VAL A 38 -13.02 1.82 3.09
N ILE A 39 -13.04 0.65 2.48
CA ILE A 39 -12.38 -0.55 3.00
C ILE A 39 -11.32 -0.99 2.00
N SER A 40 -10.13 -1.27 2.48
CA SER A 40 -9.06 -1.89 1.69
C SER A 40 -8.46 -3.09 2.41
N ASN A 41 -7.98 -4.04 1.62
CA ASN A 41 -7.22 -5.19 2.08
C ASN A 41 -6.02 -5.36 1.16
N GLU A 42 -4.81 -5.39 1.72
CA GLU A 42 -3.56 -5.54 0.96
C GLU A 42 -3.50 -4.53 -0.20
N LEU A 43 -3.67 -3.24 0.13
CA LEU A 43 -3.62 -2.14 -0.82
C LEU A 43 -2.35 -1.33 -0.69
N LEU A 44 -1.99 -0.98 0.56
CA LEU A 44 -0.91 -0.05 0.84
C LEU A 44 0.46 -0.71 0.68
N ASP A 45 0.54 -2.02 0.87
CA ASP A 45 1.73 -2.85 0.70
C ASP A 45 2.19 -2.98 -0.76
N ALA A 46 1.27 -2.67 -1.71
CA ALA A 46 1.55 -2.65 -3.14
C ALA A 46 1.88 -1.25 -3.70
N PHE A 47 1.91 -0.22 -2.86
CA PHE A 47 2.29 1.13 -3.30
C PHE A 47 3.79 1.19 -3.63
N SER A 48 4.15 2.09 -4.54
CA SER A 48 5.57 2.33 -4.84
C SER A 48 6.32 2.78 -3.59
N CYS A 49 7.51 2.23 -3.41
CA CYS A 49 8.41 2.56 -2.32
C CYS A 49 9.85 2.71 -2.81
N GLU A 50 10.62 3.47 -2.07
CA GLU A 50 12.07 3.52 -2.16
C GLU A 50 12.67 2.56 -1.13
N VAL A 51 13.76 1.89 -1.49
CA VAL A 51 14.46 0.94 -0.60
C VAL A 51 15.76 1.56 -0.14
N VAL A 52 15.93 1.66 1.17
CA VAL A 52 17.10 2.31 1.77
C VAL A 52 17.95 1.34 2.60
N ASP A 53 19.27 1.56 2.60
CA ASP A 53 20.22 0.96 3.53
C ASP A 53 21.25 2.02 3.94
N GLY A 54 21.12 2.50 5.17
CA GLY A 54 21.88 3.63 5.68
C GLY A 54 21.61 4.92 4.88
N GLU A 55 22.64 5.46 4.24
CA GLU A 55 22.54 6.66 3.39
C GLU A 55 22.29 6.33 1.90
N ASN A 56 22.13 5.05 1.56
CA ASN A 56 21.96 4.63 0.17
C ASN A 56 20.52 4.21 -0.11
N MET A 57 20.11 4.38 -1.37
CA MET A 57 18.86 3.85 -1.92
C MET A 57 19.16 2.89 -3.08
N LEU A 58 18.25 1.96 -3.28
CA LEU A 58 18.33 0.95 -4.31
C LEU A 58 17.79 1.49 -5.63
N PHE A 59 18.54 1.26 -6.69
CA PHE A 59 18.12 1.47 -8.07
C PHE A 59 18.15 0.15 -8.83
N MET A 60 17.33 0.06 -9.85
CA MET A 60 17.37 -1.03 -10.82
C MET A 60 17.62 -0.47 -12.21
N ASP A 61 18.62 -0.99 -12.92
CA ASP A 61 18.93 -0.58 -14.28
C ASP A 61 18.05 -1.28 -15.34
N SER A 62 18.27 -0.96 -16.61
CA SER A 62 17.54 -1.57 -17.74
C SER A 62 17.78 -3.08 -17.89
N ASP A 63 18.88 -3.58 -17.36
CA ASP A 63 19.24 -5.00 -17.34
C ASP A 63 18.67 -5.74 -16.11
N LEU A 64 17.83 -5.04 -15.32
CA LEU A 64 17.22 -5.53 -14.07
C LEU A 64 18.28 -5.86 -13.00
N LYS A 65 19.41 -5.15 -12.98
CA LYS A 65 20.45 -5.29 -11.95
C LYS A 65 20.30 -4.20 -10.90
N PHE A 66 20.51 -4.58 -9.67
CA PHE A 66 20.45 -3.67 -8.53
C PHE A 66 21.75 -2.90 -8.34
N HIS A 67 21.62 -1.61 -8.05
CA HIS A 67 22.70 -0.67 -7.77
C HIS A 67 22.35 0.19 -6.55
N TRP A 68 23.26 0.26 -5.59
CA TRP A 68 23.13 1.16 -4.45
C TRP A 68 23.80 2.49 -4.77
N GLN A 69 23.06 3.58 -4.59
CA GLN A 69 23.55 4.94 -4.76
C GLN A 69 23.13 5.79 -3.57
N ARG A 70 23.84 6.89 -3.32
CA ARG A 70 23.48 7.80 -2.24
C ARG A 70 22.05 8.32 -2.45
N ALA A 71 21.24 8.22 -1.41
CA ALA A 71 19.87 8.73 -1.41
C ALA A 71 19.86 10.28 -1.42
N ASP A 72 18.79 10.85 -1.96
CA ASP A 72 18.57 12.28 -1.89
C ASP A 72 18.24 12.75 -0.46
N GLN A 73 18.37 14.05 -0.22
CA GLN A 73 18.19 14.63 1.11
C GLN A 73 16.76 14.49 1.65
N ASN A 74 15.75 14.49 0.77
CA ASN A 74 14.34 14.36 1.19
C ASN A 74 14.08 12.94 1.67
N LEU A 75 14.57 11.93 0.95
CA LEU A 75 14.45 10.53 1.35
C LEU A 75 15.20 10.26 2.66
N LEU A 76 16.41 10.81 2.83
CA LEU A 76 17.17 10.70 4.07
C LEU A 76 16.46 11.38 5.25
N ALA A 77 15.82 12.53 5.03
CA ALA A 77 15.03 13.20 6.04
C ALA A 77 13.81 12.36 6.46
N LEU A 78 13.12 11.72 5.51
CA LEU A 78 12.03 10.80 5.80
C LEU A 78 12.52 9.55 6.55
N ALA A 79 13.60 8.95 6.11
CA ALA A 79 14.22 7.81 6.78
C ALA A 79 14.53 8.13 8.25
N LYS A 80 15.14 9.28 8.49
CA LYS A 80 15.45 9.78 9.84
C LYS A 80 14.18 10.06 10.65
N LYS A 81 13.17 10.72 10.05
CA LYS A 81 11.88 11.04 10.69
C LYS A 81 11.20 9.78 11.24
N PHE A 82 11.22 8.70 10.47
CA PHE A 82 10.56 7.44 10.84
C PHE A 82 11.47 6.43 11.54
N GLY A 83 12.78 6.70 11.65
CA GLY A 83 13.74 5.79 12.25
C GLY A 83 14.06 4.58 11.38
N ILE A 84 13.85 4.68 10.07
CA ILE A 84 14.13 3.64 9.09
C ILE A 84 15.60 3.75 8.66
N LYS A 85 16.43 2.85 9.15
CA LYS A 85 17.85 2.74 8.76
C LYS A 85 18.04 1.78 7.59
N LYS A 86 17.13 0.82 7.46
CA LYS A 86 17.11 -0.21 6.45
C LYS A 86 15.66 -0.63 6.18
N GLY A 87 15.27 -0.72 4.91
CA GLY A 87 13.90 -1.13 4.53
C GLY A 87 13.24 -0.21 3.51
N GLU A 88 11.93 -0.24 3.49
CA GLU A 88 11.10 0.41 2.49
C GLU A 88 10.49 1.71 3.03
N ILE A 89 10.47 2.76 2.19
CA ILE A 89 9.85 4.05 2.48
C ILE A 89 8.93 4.40 1.30
N SER A 90 7.64 4.54 1.54
CA SER A 90 6.70 4.97 0.50
C SER A 90 6.39 6.46 0.62
N THR A 91 6.60 7.19 -0.46
CA THR A 91 6.15 8.58 -0.61
C THR A 91 4.72 8.67 -1.16
N SER A 92 4.14 7.54 -1.58
CA SER A 92 2.81 7.48 -2.19
C SER A 92 1.67 7.60 -1.19
N TYR A 93 1.89 7.30 0.10
CA TYR A 93 0.85 7.39 1.13
C TYR A 93 0.28 8.79 1.29
N ALA A 94 1.12 9.83 1.26
CA ALA A 94 0.68 11.22 1.40
C ALA A 94 -0.24 11.64 0.24
N LYS A 95 0.12 11.29 -1.00
CA LYS A 95 -0.71 11.53 -2.18
C LYS A 95 -2.05 10.82 -2.08
N PHE A 96 -2.04 9.54 -1.75
CA PHE A 96 -3.26 8.74 -1.60
C PHE A 96 -4.17 9.28 -0.49
N ALA A 97 -3.61 9.61 0.67
CA ALA A 97 -4.37 10.17 1.79
C ALA A 97 -5.04 11.51 1.41
N THR A 98 -4.32 12.39 0.70
CA THR A 98 -4.87 13.66 0.21
C THR A 98 -6.00 13.44 -0.80
N GLN A 99 -5.83 12.55 -1.78
CA GLN A 99 -6.88 12.21 -2.74
C GLN A 99 -8.10 11.61 -2.04
N LEU A 100 -7.88 10.72 -1.07
CA LEU A 100 -8.96 10.12 -0.31
C LEU A 100 -9.73 11.15 0.54
N ALA A 101 -9.02 12.09 1.16
CA ALA A 101 -9.64 13.20 1.92
C ALA A 101 -10.52 14.08 1.01
N SER A 102 -10.15 14.23 -0.26
CA SER A 102 -10.90 15.05 -1.23
C SER A 102 -12.10 14.33 -1.86
N ALA A 103 -12.21 13.01 -1.70
CA ALA A 103 -13.27 12.20 -2.34
C ALA A 103 -14.67 12.41 -1.71
N ALA A 104 -14.73 12.92 -0.47
CA ALA A 104 -15.99 13.20 0.23
C ALA A 104 -15.80 14.24 1.34
N LYS A 105 -16.91 14.88 1.78
CA LYS A 105 -16.88 15.79 2.93
C LYS A 105 -16.54 15.05 4.24
N LYS A 106 -16.93 13.79 4.34
CA LYS A 106 -16.64 12.94 5.49
C LYS A 106 -16.18 11.56 5.02
N VAL A 107 -14.98 11.18 5.43
CA VAL A 107 -14.35 9.92 5.03
C VAL A 107 -14.02 9.09 6.27
N ARG A 108 -14.39 7.80 6.21
CA ARG A 108 -13.87 6.77 7.11
C ARG A 108 -13.09 5.78 6.29
N PHE A 109 -11.88 5.47 6.70
CA PHE A 109 -11.00 4.53 6.03
C PHE A 109 -10.61 3.40 6.97
N LEU A 110 -10.87 2.17 6.55
CA LEU A 110 -10.43 0.93 7.21
C LEU A 110 -9.50 0.18 6.27
N SER A 111 -8.29 -0.09 6.69
CA SER A 111 -7.31 -0.88 5.94
C SER A 111 -6.85 -2.09 6.73
N PHE A 112 -6.79 -3.22 6.05
CA PHE A 112 -6.12 -4.43 6.52
C PHE A 112 -4.86 -4.61 5.69
N ASP A 113 -3.72 -4.70 6.37
CA ASP A 113 -2.45 -4.79 5.68
C ASP A 113 -1.37 -5.43 6.56
N TYR A 114 -0.25 -5.84 5.95
CA TYR A 114 0.88 -6.45 6.66
C TYR A 114 1.85 -5.38 7.13
N GLY A 115 2.33 -5.50 8.36
CA GLY A 115 3.35 -4.60 8.86
C GLY A 115 3.39 -4.49 10.37
N GLU A 116 4.23 -3.58 10.83
CA GLU A 116 4.38 -3.23 12.23
C GLU A 116 4.21 -1.73 12.42
N PHE A 117 3.91 -1.30 13.65
CA PHE A 117 3.76 0.14 13.91
C PHE A 117 5.11 0.86 13.79
N GLU A 118 6.16 0.31 14.38
CA GLU A 118 7.52 0.83 14.30
C GLU A 118 8.33 0.11 13.20
N PRO A 119 9.38 0.73 12.63
CA PRO A 119 10.19 0.11 11.60
C PRO A 119 11.00 -1.07 12.13
N LYS A 120 11.01 -2.17 11.41
CA LYS A 120 11.82 -3.35 11.74
C LYS A 120 13.30 -3.20 11.39
N ASN A 121 13.64 -2.25 10.53
CA ASN A 121 14.99 -2.04 10.00
C ASN A 121 15.56 -3.29 9.29
N GLU A 122 14.74 -3.91 8.47
CA GLU A 122 15.05 -5.05 7.60
C GLU A 122 14.35 -4.89 6.25
N PHE A 123 14.86 -5.53 5.21
CA PHE A 123 14.17 -5.59 3.93
C PHE A 123 12.99 -6.56 4.01
N SER A 124 11.85 -6.12 3.49
CA SER A 124 10.62 -6.91 3.51
C SER A 124 10.00 -7.12 2.11
N LEU A 125 10.61 -6.59 1.06
CA LEU A 125 10.17 -6.76 -0.32
C LEU A 125 10.06 -8.23 -0.71
N ARG A 126 8.86 -8.62 -1.13
CA ARG A 126 8.49 -9.98 -1.51
C ARG A 126 7.86 -9.99 -2.89
N VAL A 127 8.19 -11.01 -3.64
CA VAL A 127 7.64 -11.29 -4.96
C VAL A 127 6.72 -12.50 -4.85
N PHE A 128 5.46 -12.31 -5.24
CA PHE A 128 4.46 -13.39 -5.27
C PHE A 128 4.26 -13.85 -6.70
N LYS A 129 4.47 -15.13 -6.94
CA LYS A 129 4.26 -15.75 -8.24
C LYS A 129 3.83 -17.21 -8.09
N ASP A 130 2.78 -17.62 -8.79
CA ASP A 130 2.30 -18.99 -8.83
C ASP A 130 2.11 -19.62 -7.43
N HIS A 131 1.50 -18.84 -6.50
CA HIS A 131 1.31 -19.19 -5.08
C HIS A 131 2.60 -19.40 -4.28
N GLN A 132 3.73 -18.94 -4.78
CA GLN A 132 5.01 -18.95 -4.09
C GLN A 132 5.44 -17.52 -3.72
N VAL A 133 6.20 -17.42 -2.64
CA VAL A 133 6.70 -16.15 -2.11
C VAL A 133 8.22 -16.20 -2.08
N PHE A 134 8.86 -15.18 -2.63
CA PHE A 134 10.31 -15.06 -2.68
C PHE A 134 10.72 -13.71 -2.09
N SER A 135 11.82 -13.66 -1.34
CA SER A 135 12.48 -12.39 -1.04
C SER A 135 13.02 -11.79 -2.35
N LEU A 136 12.77 -10.49 -2.59
CA LEU A 136 13.27 -9.83 -3.81
C LEU A 136 14.78 -10.00 -3.97
N PHE A 137 15.52 -9.93 -2.87
CA PHE A 137 16.99 -9.97 -2.87
C PHE A 137 17.58 -11.39 -3.03
N GLU A 138 16.75 -12.43 -2.96
CA GLU A 138 17.17 -13.83 -3.19
C GLU A 138 16.93 -14.29 -4.63
N ILE A 139 16.27 -13.45 -5.45
CA ILE A 139 15.98 -13.77 -6.84
C ILE A 139 17.22 -13.53 -7.70
N SER A 140 17.77 -14.60 -8.28
CA SER A 140 18.94 -14.52 -9.16
C SER A 140 18.63 -14.00 -10.57
N ASN A 141 17.40 -14.17 -11.06
CA ASN A 141 16.96 -13.73 -12.39
C ASN A 141 15.60 -13.02 -12.31
N LEU A 142 15.63 -11.70 -12.15
CA LEU A 142 14.44 -10.86 -12.06
C LEU A 142 13.59 -10.85 -13.33
N ALA A 143 14.16 -11.11 -14.50
CA ALA A 143 13.43 -11.11 -15.76
C ALA A 143 12.31 -12.15 -15.82
N LEU A 144 12.42 -13.23 -15.05
CA LEU A 144 11.38 -14.27 -14.96
C LEU A 144 10.14 -13.80 -14.18
N TYR A 145 10.28 -12.75 -13.38
CA TYR A 145 9.26 -12.23 -12.47
C TYR A 145 8.72 -10.87 -12.95
N PHE A 146 9.53 -10.07 -13.63
CA PHE A 146 9.17 -8.72 -14.06
C PHE A 146 7.88 -8.69 -14.87
N LYS A 147 6.89 -7.90 -14.44
CA LYS A 147 5.53 -7.80 -15.01
C LYS A 147 4.73 -9.11 -14.99
N ARG A 148 5.15 -10.13 -14.24
CA ARG A 148 4.48 -11.45 -14.15
C ARG A 148 4.28 -11.91 -12.71
N SER A 149 4.48 -11.04 -11.76
CA SER A 149 4.38 -11.30 -10.33
C SER A 149 3.92 -10.04 -9.62
N ASP A 150 3.37 -10.21 -8.44
CA ASP A 150 3.05 -9.11 -7.54
C ASP A 150 4.26 -8.83 -6.65
N LEU A 151 4.51 -7.56 -6.40
CA LEU A 151 5.57 -7.07 -5.52
C LEU A 151 4.93 -6.35 -4.35
N THR A 152 5.21 -6.80 -3.14
CA THR A 152 4.70 -6.21 -1.90
C THR A 152 5.79 -6.06 -0.86
N TYR A 153 5.52 -5.27 0.18
CA TYR A 153 6.41 -5.08 1.33
C TYR A 153 5.61 -4.90 2.62
N SER A 154 6.26 -5.09 3.76
CA SER A 154 5.64 -4.88 5.07
C SER A 154 5.64 -3.41 5.44
N LEU A 155 4.47 -2.87 5.82
CA LEU A 155 4.30 -1.46 6.14
C LEU A 155 4.99 -1.09 7.46
N CYS A 156 5.53 0.13 7.50
CA CYS A 156 5.72 0.86 8.74
C CYS A 156 4.45 1.70 8.98
N PHE A 157 3.55 1.24 9.85
CA PHE A 157 2.27 1.93 10.08
C PHE A 157 2.42 3.31 10.72
N LYS A 158 3.54 3.62 11.33
CA LYS A 158 3.88 4.97 11.78
C LYS A 158 3.96 5.94 10.60
N GLN A 159 4.57 5.51 9.48
CA GLN A 159 4.64 6.30 8.26
C GLN A 159 3.24 6.49 7.66
N VAL A 160 2.43 5.43 7.57
CA VAL A 160 1.05 5.50 7.08
C VAL A 160 0.23 6.47 7.94
N LYS A 161 0.26 6.30 9.27
CA LYS A 161 -0.43 7.19 10.20
C LYS A 161 -0.08 8.66 9.98
N GLU A 162 1.20 8.96 9.87
CA GLU A 162 1.67 10.34 9.70
C GLU A 162 1.14 10.94 8.40
N ALA A 163 1.25 10.22 7.28
CA ALA A 163 0.75 10.67 5.98
C ALA A 163 -0.77 10.95 6.01
N PHE A 164 -1.54 10.11 6.68
CA PHE A 164 -2.97 10.32 6.83
C PHE A 164 -3.30 11.47 7.80
N CYS A 165 -2.55 11.63 8.89
CA CYS A 165 -2.73 12.75 9.80
C CYS A 165 -2.44 14.10 9.11
N GLU A 166 -1.39 14.18 8.28
CA GLU A 166 -1.06 15.36 7.47
C GLU A 166 -2.17 15.71 6.47
N ALA A 167 -2.91 14.72 5.98
CA ALA A 167 -4.09 14.90 5.13
C ALA A 167 -5.39 15.20 5.91
N GLY A 168 -5.33 15.37 7.24
CA GLY A 168 -6.45 15.73 8.09
C GLY A 168 -7.22 14.55 8.72
N PHE A 169 -6.77 13.33 8.52
CA PHE A 169 -7.38 12.16 9.18
C PHE A 169 -6.95 12.06 10.65
N LYS A 170 -7.81 11.43 11.45
CA LYS A 170 -7.50 11.03 12.82
C LYS A 170 -7.50 9.51 12.91
N MET A 171 -6.42 8.91 13.38
CA MET A 171 -6.39 7.48 13.65
C MET A 171 -7.28 7.15 14.86
N LEU A 172 -8.27 6.29 14.65
CA LEU A 172 -9.21 5.88 15.69
C LEU A 172 -8.76 4.60 16.39
N LYS A 173 -8.28 3.62 15.61
CA LYS A 173 -7.85 2.31 16.13
C LYS A 173 -6.66 1.80 15.34
N PHE A 174 -5.81 1.04 16.03
CA PHE A 174 -4.76 0.20 15.44
C PHE A 174 -4.72 -1.10 16.23
N LYS A 175 -5.00 -2.22 15.58
CA LYS A 175 -5.09 -3.54 16.19
C LYS A 175 -4.62 -4.62 15.21
N LYS A 176 -4.30 -5.79 15.71
CA LYS A 176 -4.16 -6.98 14.87
C LYS A 176 -5.53 -7.37 14.30
N GLN A 177 -5.53 -7.89 13.07
CA GLN A 177 -6.77 -8.24 12.36
C GLN A 177 -7.65 -9.23 13.13
N ASN A 178 -7.05 -10.26 13.74
CA ASN A 178 -7.80 -11.23 14.54
C ASN A 178 -8.48 -10.60 15.78
N GLU A 179 -7.83 -9.62 16.42
CA GLU A 179 -8.41 -8.89 17.55
C GLU A 179 -9.54 -7.97 17.11
N ALA A 180 -9.37 -7.29 15.96
CA ALA A 180 -10.39 -6.40 15.42
C ALA A 180 -11.65 -7.16 15.01
N LEU A 181 -11.51 -8.30 14.31
CA LEU A 181 -12.64 -9.10 13.83
C LEU A 181 -13.42 -9.79 14.95
N VAL A 182 -12.83 -10.05 16.09
CA VAL A 182 -13.52 -10.67 17.24
C VAL A 182 -14.22 -9.65 18.13
N CYS A 183 -13.69 -8.44 18.26
CA CYS A 183 -14.16 -7.47 19.24
C CYS A 183 -14.93 -6.29 18.65
N ASP A 184 -14.75 -6.00 17.36
CA ASP A 184 -15.26 -4.77 16.74
C ASP A 184 -16.34 -5.03 15.67
N PHE A 185 -16.64 -6.30 15.36
CA PHE A 185 -17.66 -6.79 14.43
C PHE A 185 -18.43 -7.96 15.08
#